data_bf7aa1475e201793f26352b55b465130
#
_entry.id   bf7aa1475e201793f26352b55b465130
#
_cell.length_a   1.000
_cell.length_b   1.000
_cell.length_c   1.000
_cell.angle_alpha   90.00
_cell.angle_beta   90.00
_cell.angle_gamma   90.00
#
_symmetry.space_group_name_H-M   'P 1'
#
loop_
_entity.id
_entity.type
_entity.pdbx_description
1 polymer ?
#
loop_
_entity_poly.entity_id
_entity_poly.type
_entity_poly.pdbx_seq_one_letter_code
_entity_poly.pdbx_strand_id
1 'polypeptide(L)'
;MGTAELVERALALASLPCVIRAEERTEANLRWSNSALTTNGEMHSRTLTVTATAPVEGGTAVGTVTRQIQSLDGVGAVVTAAEAVASAGPPAEDAIPLVTGTADPGWDAEPATTSIDVLDGVAAGLGAAFSRADEVGQLLFGFAEHIVTTTYLGSSTGVRRRGVQPSGRLEINAKTADLGSSAWVGAATRDFTDVDVATMHAELTTRLGWAAHRVDLPPGRYETLLPPGAVADLMIYMHWTASARDAEEGRNAFSAGDGRTRIGERLSELPIRLCSDPHYPGLECLPFVDSTMTMQGSSVAFDGGAEIVPVDWILDGVLRELVRNRGQAARTGLAPTIPADNLIMDGGGAATLAEMIAATDRGLLLTTLWYIREVDPERLLLTGLTRDGVYLIESGQIVGAVNNFRFNESPIELLGRLTEVGASEKTLCREWNDYVNRTAMPAIRVPDFNMSTVSQAS
;
A
#
# COMPACT_ATOMS: atom_id res chain seq x y z
N MET A 1 -31.00 3.99 -10.96
CA MET A 1 -29.97 4.78 -11.64
C MET A 1 -28.67 4.03 -11.52
N GLY A 2 -28.16 3.52 -12.64
CA GLY A 2 -26.90 2.78 -12.68
C GLY A 2 -25.68 3.70 -12.61
N THR A 3 -24.57 3.22 -12.05
CA THR A 3 -23.33 4.02 -11.95
C THR A 3 -22.69 4.21 -13.33
N ALA A 4 -22.80 3.26 -14.26
CA ALA A 4 -22.44 3.44 -15.67
C ALA A 4 -23.21 4.59 -16.33
N GLU A 5 -24.52 4.74 -16.02
CA GLU A 5 -25.37 5.82 -16.54
C GLU A 5 -24.86 7.23 -16.15
N LEU A 6 -24.25 7.37 -14.95
CA LEU A 6 -23.61 8.63 -14.55
C LEU A 6 -22.47 9.01 -15.49
N VAL A 7 -21.62 8.03 -15.85
CA VAL A 7 -20.50 8.24 -16.78
C VAL A 7 -21.02 8.62 -18.17
N GLU A 8 -22.00 7.87 -18.70
CA GLU A 8 -22.58 8.16 -20.02
C GLU A 8 -23.26 9.54 -20.05
N ARG A 9 -23.96 9.88 -18.97
CA ARG A 9 -24.59 11.21 -18.87
C ARG A 9 -23.56 12.32 -18.82
N ALA A 10 -22.47 12.15 -18.08
CA ALA A 10 -21.40 13.13 -18.00
C ALA A 10 -20.68 13.29 -19.35
N LEU A 11 -20.39 12.19 -20.05
CA LEU A 11 -19.81 12.20 -21.40
C LEU A 11 -20.71 12.91 -22.41
N ALA A 12 -22.04 12.68 -22.34
CA ALA A 12 -23.00 13.35 -23.21
C ALA A 12 -23.13 14.86 -22.97
N LEU A 13 -22.77 15.33 -21.76
CA LEU A 13 -22.81 16.75 -21.39
C LEU A 13 -21.47 17.47 -21.62
N ALA A 14 -20.37 16.72 -21.71
CA ALA A 14 -19.04 17.30 -21.87
C ALA A 14 -18.87 17.93 -23.25
N SER A 15 -18.34 19.15 -23.28
CA SER A 15 -17.97 19.88 -24.50
C SER A 15 -16.47 19.78 -24.81
N LEU A 16 -15.66 19.44 -23.82
CA LEU A 16 -14.21 19.25 -23.94
C LEU A 16 -13.84 17.76 -23.88
N PRO A 17 -12.69 17.36 -24.44
CA PRO A 17 -12.19 16.01 -24.25
C PRO A 17 -12.00 15.70 -22.76
N CYS A 18 -12.46 14.53 -22.32
CA CYS A 18 -12.47 14.20 -20.90
C CYS A 18 -12.34 12.70 -20.62
N VAL A 19 -11.91 12.42 -19.39
CA VAL A 19 -12.03 11.12 -18.72
C VAL A 19 -12.96 11.30 -17.53
N ILE A 20 -13.90 10.40 -17.38
CA ILE A 20 -14.92 10.43 -16.33
C ILE A 20 -14.85 9.13 -15.55
N ARG A 21 -14.77 9.25 -14.24
CA ARG A 21 -14.79 8.12 -13.31
C ARG A 21 -15.97 8.25 -12.37
N ALA A 22 -16.78 7.21 -12.31
CA ALA A 22 -17.77 7.04 -11.27
C ALA A 22 -17.41 5.83 -10.41
N GLU A 23 -17.42 6.01 -9.12
CA GLU A 23 -17.17 4.94 -8.14
C GLU A 23 -18.39 4.73 -7.27
N GLU A 24 -18.72 3.48 -7.08
CA GLU A 24 -19.67 3.05 -6.06
C GLU A 24 -18.92 2.24 -5.02
N ARG A 25 -18.93 2.72 -3.78
CA ARG A 25 -18.23 2.13 -2.66
C ARG A 25 -19.21 1.73 -1.57
N THR A 26 -19.16 0.47 -1.19
CA THR A 26 -19.79 -0.03 0.03
C THR A 26 -18.72 -0.47 1.01
N GLU A 27 -19.01 -0.30 2.31
CA GLU A 27 -18.07 -0.58 3.39
C GLU A 27 -18.82 -1.18 4.57
N ALA A 28 -18.19 -2.17 5.21
CA ALA A 28 -18.61 -2.74 6.47
C ALA A 28 -17.43 -2.71 7.45
N ASN A 29 -17.66 -2.33 8.72
CA ASN A 29 -16.59 -2.25 9.69
C ASN A 29 -17.02 -2.66 11.11
N LEU A 30 -16.03 -3.12 11.90
CA LEU A 30 -16.11 -3.37 13.32
C LEU A 30 -14.94 -2.69 14.02
N ARG A 31 -15.22 -2.06 15.18
CA ARG A 31 -14.19 -1.53 16.09
C ARG A 31 -14.37 -2.08 17.49
N TRP A 32 -13.24 -2.26 18.17
CA TRP A 32 -13.25 -2.67 19.57
C TRP A 32 -12.14 -1.97 20.36
N SER A 33 -12.40 -1.85 21.64
CA SER A 33 -11.50 -1.27 22.63
C SER A 33 -11.71 -1.96 23.96
N ASN A 34 -10.63 -2.24 24.69
CA ASN A 34 -10.65 -2.93 25.97
C ASN A 34 -11.49 -4.24 25.92
N SER A 35 -11.25 -5.06 24.90
CA SER A 35 -11.94 -6.33 24.69
C SER A 35 -13.47 -6.22 24.60
N ALA A 36 -13.99 -5.11 24.09
CA ALA A 36 -15.42 -4.90 23.88
C ALA A 36 -15.67 -4.18 22.54
N LEU A 37 -16.68 -4.63 21.80
CA LEU A 37 -17.11 -3.94 20.58
C LEU A 37 -17.60 -2.53 20.93
N THR A 38 -17.15 -1.54 20.18
CA THR A 38 -17.49 -0.13 20.36
C THR A 38 -18.39 0.41 19.28
N THR A 39 -18.06 0.14 18.02
CA THR A 39 -18.82 0.57 16.86
C THR A 39 -18.81 -0.50 15.79
N ASN A 40 -19.88 -0.60 15.05
CA ASN A 40 -20.00 -1.30 13.80
C ASN A 40 -20.83 -0.45 12.83
N GLY A 41 -20.72 -0.69 11.56
CA GLY A 41 -21.52 0.05 10.60
C GLY A 41 -21.29 -0.37 9.17
N GLU A 42 -22.24 0.08 8.36
CA GLU A 42 -22.16 0.01 6.91
C GLU A 42 -22.21 1.42 6.35
N MET A 43 -21.46 1.66 5.29
CA MET A 43 -21.48 2.90 4.54
C MET A 43 -21.65 2.60 3.06
N HIS A 44 -22.38 3.49 2.39
CA HIS A 44 -22.51 3.50 0.95
C HIS A 44 -22.25 4.90 0.43
N SER A 45 -21.41 5.02 -0.55
CA SER A 45 -21.11 6.29 -1.19
C SER A 45 -20.96 6.11 -2.69
N ARG A 46 -21.31 7.17 -3.42
CA ARG A 46 -21.10 7.25 -4.86
C ARG A 46 -20.42 8.57 -5.19
N THR A 47 -19.31 8.51 -5.94
CA THR A 47 -18.56 9.68 -6.36
C THR A 47 -18.48 9.76 -7.87
N LEU A 48 -18.44 10.98 -8.38
CA LEU A 48 -18.19 11.29 -9.79
C LEU A 48 -16.97 12.21 -9.87
N THR A 49 -15.96 11.78 -10.61
CA THR A 49 -14.79 12.58 -10.97
C THR A 49 -14.81 12.84 -12.46
N VAL A 50 -14.74 14.10 -12.82
CA VAL A 50 -14.60 14.55 -14.21
C VAL A 50 -13.23 15.19 -14.36
N THR A 51 -12.44 14.67 -15.29
CA THR A 51 -11.14 15.22 -15.68
C THR A 51 -11.24 15.67 -17.12
N ALA A 52 -11.39 16.99 -17.32
CA ALA A 52 -11.47 17.63 -18.63
C ALA A 52 -10.09 18.12 -19.07
N THR A 53 -9.85 18.16 -20.39
CA THR A 53 -8.66 18.75 -20.98
C THR A 53 -9.04 19.87 -21.93
N ALA A 54 -8.32 21.00 -21.86
CA ALA A 54 -8.59 22.16 -22.68
C ALA A 54 -7.32 22.63 -23.42
N PRO A 55 -7.41 23.00 -24.69
CA PRO A 55 -6.31 23.71 -25.37
C PRO A 55 -6.13 25.09 -24.73
N VAL A 56 -4.90 25.42 -24.35
CA VAL A 56 -4.53 26.72 -23.79
C VAL A 56 -3.26 27.22 -24.47
N GLU A 57 -2.89 28.48 -24.22
CA GLU A 57 -1.60 28.99 -24.72
C GLU A 57 -0.44 28.13 -24.15
N GLY A 58 0.38 27.62 -25.04
CA GLY A 58 1.52 26.78 -24.68
C GLY A 58 1.24 25.26 -24.53
N GLY A 59 0.01 24.78 -24.71
CA GLY A 59 -0.27 23.34 -24.65
C GLY A 59 -1.71 22.96 -24.32
N THR A 60 -1.85 21.93 -23.50
CA THR A 60 -3.14 21.42 -23.01
C THR A 60 -3.18 21.49 -21.49
N ALA A 61 -4.18 22.16 -20.94
CA ALA A 61 -4.44 22.19 -19.50
C ALA A 61 -5.40 21.08 -19.07
N VAL A 62 -5.41 20.79 -17.79
CA VAL A 62 -6.26 19.78 -17.16
C VAL A 62 -7.05 20.39 -16.04
N GLY A 63 -8.33 20.02 -15.94
CA GLY A 63 -9.20 20.39 -14.82
C GLY A 63 -9.90 19.16 -14.27
N THR A 64 -9.73 18.90 -12.98
CA THR A 64 -10.35 17.75 -12.30
C THR A 64 -11.28 18.24 -11.20
N VAL A 65 -12.50 17.73 -11.17
CA VAL A 65 -13.49 17.98 -10.12
C VAL A 65 -14.11 16.66 -9.67
N THR A 66 -14.10 16.42 -8.37
CA THR A 66 -14.74 15.25 -7.74
C THR A 66 -15.88 15.71 -6.83
N ARG A 67 -17.03 15.04 -6.90
CA ARG A 67 -18.19 15.27 -6.03
C ARG A 67 -18.85 13.95 -5.65
N GLN A 68 -19.36 13.89 -4.43
CA GLN A 68 -20.37 12.89 -4.10
C GLN A 68 -21.65 13.20 -4.85
N ILE A 69 -22.30 12.19 -5.41
CA ILE A 69 -23.46 12.37 -6.27
C ILE A 69 -24.57 11.37 -5.92
N GLN A 70 -25.79 11.86 -5.83
CA GLN A 70 -26.97 11.04 -5.50
C GLN A 70 -27.99 10.94 -6.63
N SER A 71 -27.90 11.86 -7.61
CA SER A 71 -28.83 11.91 -8.75
C SER A 71 -28.13 12.42 -10.02
N LEU A 72 -28.76 12.20 -11.18
CA LEU A 72 -28.27 12.70 -12.47
C LEU A 72 -28.28 14.23 -12.57
N ASP A 73 -29.10 14.91 -11.77
CA ASP A 73 -29.26 16.38 -11.83
C ASP A 73 -27.95 17.11 -11.47
N GLY A 74 -27.10 16.52 -10.62
CA GLY A 74 -25.82 17.09 -10.22
C GLY A 74 -24.71 16.94 -11.24
N VAL A 75 -24.84 16.04 -12.21
CA VAL A 75 -23.76 15.68 -13.16
C VAL A 75 -23.28 16.86 -13.98
N GLY A 76 -24.22 17.66 -14.53
CA GLY A 76 -23.88 18.81 -15.37
C GLY A 76 -23.02 19.85 -14.64
N ALA A 77 -23.27 20.09 -13.35
CA ALA A 77 -22.49 21.02 -12.56
C ALA A 77 -21.02 20.55 -12.37
N VAL A 78 -20.81 19.25 -12.22
CA VAL A 78 -19.46 18.67 -12.10
C VAL A 78 -18.70 18.80 -13.42
N VAL A 79 -19.35 18.51 -14.56
CA VAL A 79 -18.77 18.64 -15.91
C VAL A 79 -18.38 20.09 -16.16
N THR A 80 -19.33 21.05 -15.98
CA THR A 80 -19.07 22.47 -16.21
C THR A 80 -17.94 23.00 -15.32
N ALA A 81 -17.88 22.57 -14.06
CA ALA A 81 -16.81 22.97 -13.15
C ALA A 81 -15.44 22.44 -13.59
N ALA A 82 -15.35 21.17 -14.03
CA ALA A 82 -14.11 20.60 -14.52
C ALA A 82 -13.60 21.28 -15.80
N GLU A 83 -14.51 21.56 -16.75
CA GLU A 83 -14.19 22.31 -17.97
C GLU A 83 -13.73 23.74 -17.69
N ALA A 84 -14.34 24.41 -16.72
CA ALA A 84 -13.92 25.76 -16.30
C ALA A 84 -12.51 25.74 -15.67
N VAL A 85 -12.21 24.73 -14.82
CA VAL A 85 -10.87 24.55 -14.24
C VAL A 85 -9.85 24.27 -15.34
N ALA A 86 -10.16 23.38 -16.29
CA ALA A 86 -9.26 23.07 -17.40
C ALA A 86 -8.98 24.32 -18.26
N SER A 87 -10.02 25.11 -18.60
CA SER A 87 -9.89 26.29 -19.44
C SER A 87 -9.11 27.44 -18.80
N ALA A 88 -9.05 27.49 -17.47
CA ALA A 88 -8.31 28.49 -16.69
C ALA A 88 -6.94 28.01 -16.19
N GLY A 89 -6.62 26.75 -16.36
CA GLY A 89 -5.38 26.14 -15.86
C GLY A 89 -4.16 26.41 -16.72
N PRO A 90 -2.96 26.23 -16.18
CA PRO A 90 -1.72 26.23 -16.96
C PRO A 90 -1.61 24.95 -17.81
N PRO A 91 -0.78 24.97 -18.88
CA PRO A 91 -0.52 23.77 -19.66
C PRO A 91 0.15 22.69 -18.79
N ALA A 92 -0.34 21.45 -18.92
CA ALA A 92 0.24 20.29 -18.24
C ALA A 92 1.52 19.86 -18.97
N GLU A 93 2.56 19.58 -18.19
CA GLU A 93 3.87 19.19 -18.73
C GLU A 93 3.87 17.82 -19.43
N ASP A 94 3.02 16.89 -18.97
CA ASP A 94 2.89 15.54 -19.50
C ASP A 94 1.71 15.39 -20.48
N ALA A 95 1.29 16.49 -21.10
CA ALA A 95 0.16 16.51 -22.02
C ALA A 95 0.42 15.63 -23.25
N ILE A 96 -0.43 14.62 -23.42
CA ILE A 96 -0.47 13.70 -24.55
C ILE A 96 -1.95 13.40 -24.89
N PRO A 97 -2.26 12.84 -26.07
CA PRO A 97 -3.62 12.41 -26.36
C PRO A 97 -4.18 11.43 -25.32
N LEU A 98 -5.45 11.58 -24.98
CA LEU A 98 -6.18 10.65 -24.12
C LEU A 98 -6.11 9.23 -24.68
N VAL A 99 -6.18 8.24 -23.79
CA VAL A 99 -6.25 6.82 -24.18
C VAL A 99 -7.48 6.59 -25.08
N THR A 100 -7.28 5.88 -26.18
CA THR A 100 -8.37 5.43 -27.06
C THR A 100 -8.70 3.97 -26.78
N GLY A 101 -9.94 3.56 -26.93
CA GLY A 101 -10.34 2.19 -26.67
C GLY A 101 -11.81 1.92 -26.95
N THR A 102 -12.25 0.74 -26.54
CA THR A 102 -13.63 0.26 -26.64
C THR A 102 -14.17 -0.08 -25.25
N ALA A 103 -15.46 -0.38 -25.18
CA ALA A 103 -16.10 -0.77 -23.94
C ALA A 103 -15.72 -2.21 -23.54
N ASP A 104 -15.47 -2.40 -22.23
CA ASP A 104 -15.35 -3.71 -21.62
C ASP A 104 -16.68 -4.50 -21.71
N PRO A 105 -16.66 -5.82 -21.86
CA PRO A 105 -17.89 -6.63 -21.98
C PRO A 105 -18.84 -6.52 -20.79
N GLY A 106 -18.33 -6.19 -19.60
CA GLY A 106 -19.13 -6.03 -18.37
C GLY A 106 -19.50 -4.60 -18.02
N TRP A 107 -19.43 -3.66 -18.96
CA TRP A 107 -19.66 -2.23 -18.71
C TRP A 107 -20.98 -1.94 -17.98
N ASP A 108 -22.08 -2.56 -18.41
CA ASP A 108 -23.42 -2.31 -17.87
C ASP A 108 -23.77 -3.18 -16.65
N ALA A 109 -22.83 -3.97 -16.14
CA ALA A 109 -23.10 -4.83 -14.98
C ALA A 109 -23.25 -3.97 -13.71
N GLU A 110 -24.18 -4.37 -12.84
CA GLU A 110 -24.43 -3.69 -11.56
C GLU A 110 -23.18 -3.66 -10.67
N PRO A 111 -23.03 -2.64 -9.82
CA PRO A 111 -21.97 -2.58 -8.83
C PRO A 111 -22.00 -3.79 -7.87
N ALA A 112 -20.84 -4.28 -7.51
CA ALA A 112 -20.72 -5.24 -6.40
C ALA A 112 -20.81 -4.50 -5.07
N THR A 113 -21.30 -5.19 -4.04
CA THR A 113 -21.54 -4.63 -2.70
C THR A 113 -20.99 -5.54 -1.62
N THR A 114 -20.79 -4.99 -0.43
CA THR A 114 -20.55 -5.72 0.81
C THR A 114 -21.57 -5.34 1.87
N SER A 115 -21.73 -6.20 2.87
CA SER A 115 -22.52 -5.95 4.08
C SER A 115 -21.73 -6.37 5.33
N ILE A 116 -22.28 -6.10 6.50
CA ILE A 116 -21.69 -6.50 7.78
C ILE A 116 -21.53 -8.03 7.91
N ASP A 117 -22.31 -8.80 7.19
CA ASP A 117 -22.29 -10.28 7.23
C ASP A 117 -20.93 -10.86 6.82
N VAL A 118 -20.13 -10.11 6.03
CA VAL A 118 -18.76 -10.50 5.67
C VAL A 118 -17.85 -10.64 6.89
N LEU A 119 -18.20 -9.97 8.00
CA LEU A 119 -17.45 -9.95 9.26
C LEU A 119 -17.99 -10.92 10.33
N ASP A 120 -18.98 -11.76 10.02
CA ASP A 120 -19.58 -12.69 11.00
C ASP A 120 -18.55 -13.62 11.64
N GLY A 121 -17.65 -14.20 10.83
CA GLY A 121 -16.55 -15.05 11.32
C GLY A 121 -15.57 -14.30 12.22
N VAL A 122 -15.25 -13.06 11.86
CA VAL A 122 -14.39 -12.17 12.67
C VAL A 122 -15.06 -11.83 13.99
N ALA A 123 -16.35 -11.45 13.99
CA ALA A 123 -17.10 -11.12 15.19
C ALA A 123 -17.18 -12.29 16.16
N ALA A 124 -17.46 -13.51 15.67
CA ALA A 124 -17.48 -14.73 16.47
C ALA A 124 -16.09 -15.04 17.06
N GLY A 125 -15.03 -14.93 16.25
CA GLY A 125 -13.64 -15.12 16.67
C GLY A 125 -13.21 -14.10 17.73
N LEU A 126 -13.59 -12.83 17.58
CA LEU A 126 -13.33 -11.78 18.56
C LEU A 126 -14.01 -12.05 19.90
N GLY A 127 -15.28 -12.50 19.92
CA GLY A 127 -15.97 -12.87 21.16
C GLY A 127 -15.19 -13.94 21.95
N ALA A 128 -14.69 -14.97 21.28
CA ALA A 128 -13.84 -15.99 21.89
C ALA A 128 -12.48 -15.44 22.32
N ALA A 129 -11.88 -14.54 21.52
CA ALA A 129 -10.59 -13.91 21.85
C ALA A 129 -10.70 -12.99 23.07
N PHE A 130 -11.79 -12.21 23.21
CA PHE A 130 -12.03 -11.35 24.37
C PHE A 130 -12.11 -12.15 25.66
N SER A 131 -12.85 -13.28 25.64
CA SER A 131 -12.93 -14.16 26.81
C SER A 131 -11.57 -14.72 27.22
N ARG A 132 -10.77 -15.20 26.25
CA ARG A 132 -9.41 -15.70 26.52
C ARG A 132 -8.47 -14.60 26.99
N ALA A 133 -8.58 -13.39 26.42
CA ALA A 133 -7.77 -12.23 26.82
C ALA A 133 -8.02 -11.86 28.29
N ASP A 134 -9.28 -11.87 28.73
CA ASP A 134 -9.64 -11.61 30.13
C ASP A 134 -9.02 -12.64 31.08
N GLU A 135 -9.05 -13.92 30.72
CA GLU A 135 -8.45 -15.02 31.50
C GLU A 135 -6.95 -14.84 31.75
N VAL A 136 -6.23 -14.22 30.80
CA VAL A 136 -4.76 -14.01 30.85
C VAL A 136 -4.36 -12.57 31.14
N GLY A 137 -5.29 -11.71 31.50
CA GLY A 137 -5.03 -10.30 31.85
C GLY A 137 -4.55 -9.46 30.66
N GLN A 138 -5.12 -9.65 29.50
CA GLN A 138 -4.85 -8.87 28.28
C GLN A 138 -6.04 -8.04 27.88
N LEU A 139 -5.78 -6.91 27.20
CA LEU A 139 -6.77 -6.01 26.64
C LEU A 139 -6.58 -5.96 25.13
N LEU A 140 -7.65 -6.24 24.38
CA LEU A 140 -7.63 -6.21 22.92
C LEU A 140 -8.25 -4.92 22.39
N PHE A 141 -7.57 -4.33 21.41
CA PHE A 141 -7.98 -3.16 20.65
C PHE A 141 -7.87 -3.49 19.17
N GLY A 142 -8.67 -2.87 18.32
CA GLY A 142 -8.49 -3.09 16.90
C GLY A 142 -9.66 -2.66 16.04
N PHE A 143 -9.53 -3.04 14.78
CA PHE A 143 -10.40 -2.62 13.71
C PHE A 143 -10.43 -3.69 12.61
N ALA A 144 -11.60 -3.98 12.10
CA ALA A 144 -11.84 -4.75 10.89
C ALA A 144 -12.65 -3.91 9.90
N GLU A 145 -12.27 -3.94 8.64
CA GLU A 145 -12.93 -3.19 7.56
C GLU A 145 -12.96 -4.04 6.31
N HIS A 146 -14.10 -4.07 5.65
CA HIS A 146 -14.26 -4.60 4.31
C HIS A 146 -14.86 -3.54 3.39
N ILE A 147 -14.20 -3.30 2.27
CA ILE A 147 -14.60 -2.32 1.27
C ILE A 147 -14.77 -3.04 -0.06
N VAL A 148 -15.86 -2.76 -0.75
CA VAL A 148 -16.01 -3.11 -2.16
C VAL A 148 -16.21 -1.84 -2.96
N THR A 149 -15.25 -1.53 -3.84
CA THR A 149 -15.34 -0.42 -4.76
C THR A 149 -15.56 -0.95 -6.17
N THR A 150 -16.63 -0.49 -6.81
CA THR A 150 -16.83 -0.70 -8.25
C THR A 150 -16.54 0.60 -8.99
N THR A 151 -15.53 0.58 -9.84
CA THR A 151 -15.10 1.71 -10.67
C THR A 151 -15.63 1.57 -12.09
N TYR A 152 -16.25 2.62 -12.59
CA TYR A 152 -16.64 2.80 -13.98
C TYR A 152 -15.86 4.00 -14.54
N LEU A 153 -15.01 3.76 -15.52
CA LEU A 153 -14.23 4.81 -16.18
C LEU A 153 -14.58 4.86 -17.66
N GLY A 154 -15.01 6.05 -18.10
CA GLY A 154 -15.30 6.32 -19.50
C GLY A 154 -14.53 7.53 -20.02
N SER A 155 -14.17 7.55 -21.30
CA SER A 155 -13.55 8.69 -21.94
C SER A 155 -14.31 9.16 -23.17
N SER A 156 -14.11 10.42 -23.55
CA SER A 156 -14.60 10.97 -24.82
C SER A 156 -13.97 10.30 -26.06
N THR A 157 -12.91 9.52 -25.86
CA THR A 157 -12.18 8.76 -26.90
C THR A 157 -12.61 7.30 -27.00
N GLY A 158 -13.74 6.92 -26.36
CA GLY A 158 -14.38 5.61 -26.52
C GLY A 158 -14.03 4.58 -25.45
N VAL A 159 -13.07 4.83 -24.55
CA VAL A 159 -12.75 3.91 -23.45
C VAL A 159 -13.96 3.74 -22.53
N ARG A 160 -14.25 2.49 -22.17
CA ARG A 160 -15.17 2.12 -21.09
C ARG A 160 -14.55 0.96 -20.32
N ARG A 161 -14.12 1.24 -19.09
CA ARG A 161 -13.53 0.25 -18.18
C ARG A 161 -14.42 0.08 -16.97
N ARG A 162 -14.60 -1.16 -16.54
CA ARG A 162 -15.26 -1.50 -15.30
C ARG A 162 -14.37 -2.43 -14.48
N GLY A 163 -14.19 -2.11 -13.21
CA GLY A 163 -13.48 -2.97 -12.29
C GLY A 163 -14.15 -3.05 -10.93
N VAL A 164 -14.01 -4.18 -10.28
CA VAL A 164 -14.50 -4.42 -8.90
C VAL A 164 -13.30 -4.75 -8.03
N GLN A 165 -13.13 -3.97 -6.98
CA GLN A 165 -12.02 -4.12 -6.05
C GLN A 165 -12.55 -4.37 -4.64
N PRO A 166 -12.63 -5.64 -4.18
CA PRO A 166 -12.79 -5.95 -2.77
C PRO A 166 -11.46 -5.76 -2.03
N SER A 167 -11.54 -5.28 -0.81
CA SER A 167 -10.38 -5.00 0.04
C SER A 167 -10.79 -5.12 1.50
N GLY A 168 -10.11 -5.95 2.26
CA GLY A 168 -10.33 -6.14 3.67
C GLY A 168 -9.04 -6.05 4.47
N ARG A 169 -9.17 -5.61 5.71
CA ARG A 169 -8.08 -5.64 6.70
C ARG A 169 -8.62 -5.93 8.08
N LEU A 170 -7.82 -6.62 8.85
CA LEU A 170 -8.01 -6.85 10.28
C LEU A 170 -6.75 -6.47 11.00
N GLU A 171 -6.85 -5.64 12.03
CA GLU A 171 -5.77 -5.27 12.92
C GLU A 171 -6.16 -5.55 14.36
N ILE A 172 -5.31 -6.27 15.08
CA ILE A 172 -5.45 -6.50 16.51
C ILE A 172 -4.20 -6.01 17.23
N ASN A 173 -4.40 -5.14 18.20
CA ASN A 173 -3.38 -4.74 19.15
C ASN A 173 -3.75 -5.31 20.52
N ALA A 174 -2.85 -6.07 21.13
CA ALA A 174 -3.00 -6.57 22.49
C ALA A 174 -2.09 -5.80 23.44
N LYS A 175 -2.58 -5.52 24.63
CA LYS A 175 -1.83 -4.89 25.70
C LYS A 175 -1.97 -5.71 26.98
N THR A 176 -0.94 -5.66 27.83
CA THR A 176 -1.06 -6.14 29.23
C THR A 176 -2.03 -5.23 30.02
N ALA A 177 -2.67 -5.76 31.07
CA ALA A 177 -3.66 -5.04 31.86
C ALA A 177 -3.11 -3.74 32.48
N ASP A 178 -1.81 -3.68 32.78
CA ASP A 178 -1.12 -2.50 33.27
C ASP A 178 -0.69 -1.52 32.16
N LEU A 179 -0.99 -1.85 30.89
CA LEU A 179 -0.62 -1.12 29.67
C LEU A 179 0.91 -1.01 29.46
N GLY A 180 1.70 -1.78 30.18
CA GLY A 180 3.16 -1.71 30.17
C GLY A 180 3.80 -2.37 28.95
N SER A 181 3.08 -3.25 28.23
CA SER A 181 3.56 -3.91 27.02
C SER A 181 2.44 -3.96 25.99
N SER A 182 2.85 -3.91 24.70
CA SER A 182 1.92 -4.03 23.57
C SER A 182 2.50 -4.94 22.49
N ALA A 183 1.62 -5.56 21.73
CA ALA A 183 1.95 -6.32 20.52
C ALA A 183 0.86 -6.07 19.47
N TRP A 184 1.23 -6.12 18.20
CA TRP A 184 0.34 -5.91 17.07
C TRP A 184 0.44 -7.05 16.07
N VAL A 185 -0.68 -7.44 15.49
CA VAL A 185 -0.76 -8.29 14.30
C VAL A 185 -1.81 -7.71 13.35
N GLY A 186 -1.58 -7.88 12.05
CA GLY A 186 -2.50 -7.44 11.00
C GLY A 186 -2.61 -8.47 9.89
N ALA A 187 -3.77 -8.51 9.25
CA ALA A 187 -4.04 -9.34 8.09
C ALA A 187 -4.71 -8.51 7.00
N ALA A 188 -4.18 -8.58 5.78
CA ALA A 188 -4.85 -8.14 4.57
C ALA A 188 -5.63 -9.31 3.99
N THR A 189 -6.86 -9.07 3.58
CA THR A 189 -7.76 -10.11 3.09
C THR A 189 -8.65 -9.57 1.98
N ARG A 190 -9.25 -10.48 1.22
CA ARG A 190 -10.24 -10.12 0.22
C ARG A 190 -11.68 -10.17 0.76
N ASP A 191 -11.96 -11.12 1.66
CA ASP A 191 -13.33 -11.45 2.10
C ASP A 191 -13.40 -12.11 3.48
N PHE A 192 -12.31 -12.06 4.25
CA PHE A 192 -12.13 -12.66 5.58
C PHE A 192 -12.21 -14.19 5.67
N THR A 193 -12.32 -14.90 4.55
CA THR A 193 -12.33 -16.39 4.55
C THR A 193 -10.98 -16.99 4.90
N ASP A 194 -9.89 -16.23 4.75
CA ASP A 194 -8.51 -16.58 5.05
C ASP A 194 -7.99 -16.01 6.39
N VAL A 195 -8.87 -15.42 7.23
CA VAL A 195 -8.51 -14.79 8.51
C VAL A 195 -8.93 -15.66 9.67
N ASP A 196 -7.97 -16.03 10.53
CA ASP A 196 -8.21 -16.74 11.79
C ASP A 196 -7.84 -15.88 13.01
N VAL A 197 -8.86 -15.30 13.65
CA VAL A 197 -8.71 -14.46 14.84
C VAL A 197 -8.07 -15.25 16.01
N ALA A 198 -8.32 -16.55 16.11
CA ALA A 198 -7.76 -17.37 17.19
C ALA A 198 -6.24 -17.50 17.05
N THR A 199 -5.74 -17.75 15.84
CA THR A 199 -4.31 -17.77 15.53
C THR A 199 -3.66 -16.41 15.78
N MET A 200 -4.29 -15.32 15.31
CA MET A 200 -3.78 -13.96 15.55
C MET A 200 -3.69 -13.62 17.04
N HIS A 201 -4.69 -14.00 17.85
CA HIS A 201 -4.66 -13.79 19.31
C HIS A 201 -3.59 -14.66 19.99
N ALA A 202 -3.39 -15.89 19.56
CA ALA A 202 -2.32 -16.76 20.08
C ALA A 202 -0.93 -16.16 19.82
N GLU A 203 -0.71 -15.59 18.64
CA GLU A 203 0.53 -14.90 18.31
C GLU A 203 0.75 -13.66 19.20
N LEU A 204 -0.27 -12.83 19.40
CA LEU A 204 -0.21 -11.68 20.31
C LEU A 204 0.11 -12.10 21.74
N THR A 205 -0.52 -13.17 22.24
CA THR A 205 -0.25 -13.73 23.57
C THR A 205 1.21 -14.18 23.69
N THR A 206 1.73 -14.85 22.67
CA THR A 206 3.14 -15.25 22.60
C THR A 206 4.07 -14.03 22.66
N ARG A 207 3.82 -13.01 21.85
CA ARG A 207 4.64 -11.78 21.82
C ARG A 207 4.58 -11.00 23.14
N LEU A 208 3.43 -10.92 23.80
CA LEU A 208 3.31 -10.33 25.14
C LEU A 208 4.02 -11.19 26.19
N GLY A 209 4.04 -12.52 26.05
CA GLY A 209 4.82 -13.42 26.89
C GLY A 209 6.32 -13.13 26.79
N TRP A 210 6.85 -12.89 25.61
CA TRP A 210 8.24 -12.46 25.41
C TRP A 210 8.53 -11.12 26.10
N ALA A 211 7.57 -10.21 26.11
CA ALA A 211 7.70 -8.88 26.72
C ALA A 211 7.69 -8.90 28.27
N ALA A 212 7.41 -10.04 28.90
CA ALA A 212 7.52 -10.18 30.36
C ALA A 212 8.97 -10.05 30.86
N HIS A 213 9.96 -10.33 29.99
CA HIS A 213 11.37 -10.09 30.29
C HIS A 213 11.87 -8.92 29.42
N ARG A 214 12.47 -7.91 30.06
CA ARG A 214 12.98 -6.73 29.36
C ARG A 214 14.50 -6.66 29.44
N VAL A 215 15.11 -6.31 28.30
CA VAL A 215 16.55 -6.13 28.15
C VAL A 215 16.80 -4.74 27.55
N ASP A 216 17.55 -3.90 28.25
CA ASP A 216 17.95 -2.60 27.72
C ASP A 216 19.20 -2.73 26.87
N LEU A 217 19.12 -2.30 25.62
CA LEU A 217 20.25 -2.24 24.70
C LEU A 217 20.58 -0.77 24.35
N PRO A 218 21.87 -0.44 24.22
CA PRO A 218 22.26 0.88 23.72
C PRO A 218 21.92 1.05 22.24
N PRO A 219 21.92 2.30 21.72
CA PRO A 219 21.91 2.54 20.28
C PRO A 219 23.08 1.83 19.61
N GLY A 220 22.87 1.35 18.38
CA GLY A 220 23.91 0.63 17.65
C GLY A 220 23.40 -0.01 16.38
N ARG A 221 24.26 -0.78 15.74
CA ARG A 221 23.92 -1.61 14.60
C ARG A 221 23.81 -3.06 15.07
N TYR A 222 22.70 -3.70 14.70
CA TYR A 222 22.37 -5.05 15.16
C TYR A 222 21.97 -5.93 13.99
N GLU A 223 22.40 -7.20 14.01
CA GLU A 223 21.74 -8.19 13.17
C GLU A 223 20.25 -8.18 13.50
N THR A 224 19.42 -8.01 12.48
CA THR A 224 17.98 -7.84 12.66
C THR A 224 17.20 -8.66 11.64
N LEU A 225 16.21 -9.39 12.14
CA LEU A 225 15.18 -10.01 11.33
C LEU A 225 14.00 -9.05 11.22
N LEU A 226 13.60 -8.76 9.99
CA LEU A 226 12.41 -8.00 9.66
C LEU A 226 11.35 -8.98 9.12
N PRO A 227 10.20 -9.15 9.78
CA PRO A 227 9.11 -9.96 9.24
C PRO A 227 8.46 -9.27 8.03
N PRO A 228 7.64 -9.98 7.24
CA PRO A 228 7.04 -9.48 6.00
C PRO A 228 6.36 -8.12 6.10
N GLY A 229 5.63 -7.84 7.19
CA GLY A 229 4.97 -6.55 7.38
C GLY A 229 5.94 -5.36 7.51
N ALA A 230 7.07 -5.54 8.22
CA ALA A 230 8.10 -4.51 8.35
C ALA A 230 8.88 -4.32 7.03
N VAL A 231 9.08 -5.39 6.25
CA VAL A 231 9.65 -5.31 4.90
C VAL A 231 8.71 -4.54 3.98
N ALA A 232 7.41 -4.82 4.06
CA ALA A 232 6.40 -4.11 3.26
C ALA A 232 6.43 -2.59 3.50
N ASP A 233 6.54 -2.15 4.76
CA ASP A 233 6.63 -0.73 5.10
C ASP A 233 7.81 -0.03 4.40
N LEU A 234 8.98 -0.67 4.34
CA LEU A 234 10.17 -0.11 3.69
C LEU A 234 10.08 -0.17 2.16
N MET A 235 9.60 -1.28 1.60
CA MET A 235 9.53 -1.47 0.14
C MET A 235 8.43 -0.61 -0.48
N ILE A 236 7.31 -0.41 0.18
CA ILE A 236 6.26 0.52 -0.26
C ILE A 236 6.82 1.94 -0.35
N TYR A 237 7.51 2.42 0.70
CA TYR A 237 8.08 3.77 0.67
C TYR A 237 9.11 3.92 -0.46
N MET A 238 9.99 2.93 -0.62
CA MET A 238 10.95 2.92 -1.72
C MET A 238 10.26 2.99 -3.09
N HIS A 239 9.21 2.20 -3.28
CA HIS A 239 8.47 2.20 -4.53
C HIS A 239 7.75 3.52 -4.80
N TRP A 240 7.18 4.15 -3.79
CA TRP A 240 6.53 5.46 -3.92
C TRP A 240 7.46 6.56 -4.39
N THR A 241 8.76 6.48 -4.09
CA THR A 241 9.77 7.44 -4.51
C THR A 241 10.45 7.07 -5.84
N ALA A 242 10.07 5.96 -6.46
CA ALA A 242 10.73 5.42 -7.65
C ALA A 242 10.29 6.07 -8.98
N SER A 243 10.10 7.40 -9.00
CA SER A 243 9.78 8.18 -10.20
C SER A 243 10.98 8.25 -11.14
N ALA A 244 10.83 7.82 -12.39
CA ALA A 244 11.86 7.93 -13.40
C ALA A 244 12.18 9.40 -13.73
N ARG A 245 11.15 10.27 -13.74
CA ARG A 245 11.33 11.72 -13.95
C ARG A 245 12.18 12.35 -12.86
N ASP A 246 11.87 12.07 -11.60
CA ASP A 246 12.62 12.64 -10.48
C ASP A 246 14.06 12.13 -10.45
N ALA A 247 14.27 10.87 -10.88
CA ALA A 247 15.61 10.32 -11.05
C ALA A 247 16.42 11.02 -12.16
N GLU A 248 15.80 11.27 -13.33
CA GLU A 248 16.40 12.02 -14.43
C GLU A 248 16.74 13.46 -14.03
N GLU A 249 15.89 14.09 -13.23
CA GLU A 249 16.06 15.47 -12.74
C GLU A 249 16.96 15.56 -11.48
N GLY A 250 17.49 14.45 -10.97
CA GLY A 250 18.40 14.42 -9.82
C GLY A 250 17.72 14.65 -8.48
N ARG A 251 16.40 14.37 -8.36
CA ARG A 251 15.59 14.68 -7.17
C ARG A 251 15.32 13.50 -6.26
N ASN A 252 15.71 12.29 -6.62
CA ASN A 252 15.53 11.10 -5.79
C ASN A 252 16.75 10.18 -5.80
N ALA A 253 16.74 9.17 -4.94
CA ALA A 253 17.83 8.22 -4.75
C ALA A 253 18.10 7.27 -5.95
N PHE A 254 17.24 7.30 -6.97
CA PHE A 254 17.42 6.52 -8.20
C PHE A 254 18.13 7.32 -9.32
N SER A 255 18.59 8.53 -9.02
CA SER A 255 19.43 9.31 -9.92
C SER A 255 20.86 8.79 -9.94
N ALA A 256 21.45 8.70 -11.15
CA ALA A 256 22.88 8.47 -11.34
C ALA A 256 23.65 9.75 -11.72
N GLY A 257 22.98 10.91 -11.64
CA GLY A 257 23.50 12.21 -12.06
C GLY A 257 23.48 12.42 -13.58
N ASP A 258 23.67 13.65 -14.01
CA ASP A 258 23.77 14.04 -15.43
C ASP A 258 22.56 13.58 -16.28
N GLY A 259 21.36 13.64 -15.73
CA GLY A 259 20.13 13.21 -16.41
C GLY A 259 19.97 11.70 -16.56
N ARG A 260 20.79 10.91 -15.89
CA ARG A 260 20.76 9.44 -15.94
C ARG A 260 20.10 8.86 -14.70
N THR A 261 19.52 7.67 -14.87
CA THR A 261 18.96 6.88 -13.76
C THR A 261 19.87 5.71 -13.39
N ARG A 262 19.65 5.12 -12.21
CA ARG A 262 20.36 3.91 -11.75
C ARG A 262 19.79 2.60 -12.35
N ILE A 263 18.89 2.67 -13.35
CA ILE A 263 18.43 1.46 -14.07
C ILE A 263 19.62 0.68 -14.61
N GLY A 264 19.64 -0.64 -14.34
CA GLY A 264 20.76 -1.53 -14.65
C GLY A 264 21.73 -1.72 -13.48
N GLU A 265 21.64 -0.93 -12.40
CA GLU A 265 22.48 -1.10 -11.22
C GLU A 265 22.03 -2.29 -10.38
N ARG A 266 22.99 -3.02 -9.82
CA ARG A 266 22.73 -4.10 -8.85
C ARG A 266 22.49 -3.50 -7.47
N LEU A 267 21.30 -3.70 -6.94
CA LEU A 267 20.90 -3.25 -5.61
C LEU A 267 21.08 -4.34 -4.56
N SER A 268 21.07 -5.62 -4.95
CA SER A 268 21.27 -6.76 -4.06
C SER A 268 22.11 -7.85 -4.71
N GLU A 269 22.96 -8.51 -3.94
CA GLU A 269 23.68 -9.72 -4.38
C GLU A 269 22.76 -10.96 -4.34
N LEU A 270 21.68 -10.92 -3.55
CA LEU A 270 20.67 -11.97 -3.54
C LEU A 270 19.73 -11.79 -4.74
N PRO A 271 19.17 -12.87 -5.29
CA PRO A 271 18.34 -12.83 -6.51
C PRO A 271 16.91 -12.34 -6.22
N ILE A 272 16.79 -11.19 -5.54
CA ILE A 272 15.48 -10.64 -5.22
C ILE A 272 14.76 -10.14 -6.48
N ARG A 273 13.46 -10.34 -6.48
CA ARG A 273 12.50 -9.76 -7.40
C ARG A 273 11.56 -8.85 -6.63
N LEU A 274 11.37 -7.62 -7.07
CA LEU A 274 10.31 -6.72 -6.61
C LEU A 274 9.47 -6.36 -7.82
N CYS A 275 8.17 -6.63 -7.77
CA CYS A 275 7.28 -6.41 -8.91
C CYS A 275 5.89 -5.93 -8.47
N SER A 276 5.13 -5.44 -9.44
CA SER A 276 3.69 -5.28 -9.35
C SER A 276 3.01 -5.99 -10.53
N ASP A 277 1.89 -6.66 -10.27
CA ASP A 277 1.14 -7.43 -11.27
C ASP A 277 -0.36 -7.39 -10.93
N PRO A 278 -1.20 -6.75 -11.76
CA PRO A 278 -2.64 -6.65 -11.46
C PRO A 278 -3.37 -7.99 -11.40
N HIS A 279 -2.75 -9.06 -11.90
CA HIS A 279 -3.31 -10.42 -11.92
C HIS A 279 -2.63 -11.37 -10.92
N TYR A 280 -1.79 -10.85 -10.00
CA TYR A 280 -1.10 -11.71 -9.04
C TYR A 280 -2.12 -12.43 -8.14
N PRO A 281 -2.06 -13.78 -8.04
CA PRO A 281 -3.07 -14.57 -7.34
C PRO A 281 -3.25 -14.18 -5.88
N GLY A 282 -4.47 -13.79 -5.52
CA GLY A 282 -4.85 -13.34 -4.18
C GLY A 282 -4.44 -11.92 -3.82
N LEU A 283 -3.82 -11.17 -4.74
CA LEU A 283 -3.52 -9.74 -4.64
C LEU A 283 -3.98 -9.01 -5.91
N GLU A 284 -5.00 -9.55 -6.60
CA GLU A 284 -5.54 -8.96 -7.82
C GLU A 284 -6.03 -7.54 -7.56
N CYS A 285 -5.76 -6.65 -8.51
CA CYS A 285 -6.22 -5.26 -8.47
C CYS A 285 -6.67 -4.79 -9.86
N LEU A 286 -7.10 -3.54 -9.98
CA LEU A 286 -7.59 -3.00 -11.25
C LEU A 286 -6.50 -3.11 -12.33
N PRO A 287 -6.79 -3.73 -13.50
CA PRO A 287 -5.84 -3.86 -14.59
C PRO A 287 -5.81 -2.62 -15.51
N PHE A 288 -6.28 -1.49 -15.04
CA PHE A 288 -6.27 -0.23 -15.78
C PHE A 288 -6.08 0.95 -14.83
N VAL A 289 -5.53 2.04 -15.36
CA VAL A 289 -5.35 3.30 -14.62
C VAL A 289 -6.70 3.94 -14.38
N ASP A 290 -7.08 4.10 -13.14
CA ASP A 290 -8.33 4.72 -12.72
C ASP A 290 -8.20 6.21 -12.40
N SER A 291 -7.04 6.78 -12.58
CA SER A 291 -6.68 8.21 -12.42
C SER A 291 -6.55 8.76 -11.00
N THR A 292 -6.58 7.92 -9.95
CA THR A 292 -6.59 8.44 -8.58
C THR A 292 -5.32 8.23 -7.78
N MET A 293 -4.42 7.41 -8.24
CA MET A 293 -3.25 7.02 -7.43
C MET A 293 -1.94 7.47 -8.09
N THR A 294 -1.52 8.69 -7.84
CA THR A 294 -0.10 9.01 -7.83
C THR A 294 0.21 9.85 -6.60
N MET A 295 0.99 9.29 -5.69
CA MET A 295 1.57 10.01 -4.56
C MET A 295 2.58 11.10 -4.98
N GLN A 296 2.85 11.24 -6.28
CA GLN A 296 3.88 12.10 -6.84
C GLN A 296 3.38 13.35 -7.56
N GLY A 297 2.10 13.69 -7.42
CA GLY A 297 1.57 14.94 -7.98
C GLY A 297 1.58 15.06 -9.51
N SER A 298 1.99 14.04 -10.25
CA SER A 298 1.88 14.04 -11.71
C SER A 298 0.44 13.75 -12.12
N SER A 299 -0.09 14.55 -13.04
CA SER A 299 -1.45 14.38 -13.55
C SER A 299 -1.55 13.08 -14.35
N VAL A 300 -2.13 12.03 -13.77
CA VAL A 300 -2.57 10.83 -14.49
C VAL A 300 -3.77 11.07 -15.41
N ALA A 301 -4.14 12.31 -15.63
CA ALA A 301 -5.29 12.70 -16.46
C ALA A 301 -5.23 12.07 -17.86
N PHE A 302 -4.03 11.95 -18.42
CA PHE A 302 -3.82 11.43 -19.75
C PHE A 302 -3.68 9.89 -19.81
N ASP A 303 -3.51 9.22 -18.66
CA ASP A 303 -3.32 7.77 -18.57
C ASP A 303 -4.63 7.04 -18.22
N GLY A 304 -5.69 7.76 -17.87
CA GLY A 304 -6.97 7.19 -17.47
C GLY A 304 -7.51 6.16 -18.45
N GLY A 305 -7.70 4.92 -17.97
CA GLY A 305 -8.15 3.77 -18.77
C GLY A 305 -7.04 3.04 -19.54
N ALA A 306 -5.77 3.47 -19.42
CA ALA A 306 -4.64 2.70 -19.95
C ALA A 306 -4.53 1.36 -19.24
N GLU A 307 -4.15 0.33 -19.98
CA GLU A 307 -3.90 -0.99 -19.42
C GLU A 307 -2.67 -0.97 -18.50
N ILE A 308 -2.76 -1.63 -17.36
CA ILE A 308 -1.65 -1.89 -16.44
C ILE A 308 -1.17 -3.31 -16.72
N VAL A 309 0.11 -3.46 -17.00
CA VAL A 309 0.77 -4.74 -17.25
C VAL A 309 1.73 -5.06 -16.09
N PRO A 310 2.09 -6.33 -15.86
CA PRO A 310 3.10 -6.68 -14.88
C PRO A 310 4.43 -5.98 -15.13
N VAL A 311 5.04 -5.45 -14.07
CA VAL A 311 6.35 -4.75 -14.12
C VAL A 311 7.27 -5.33 -13.06
N ASP A 312 8.49 -5.70 -13.48
CA ASP A 312 9.59 -6.02 -12.58
C ASP A 312 10.40 -4.74 -12.31
N TRP A 313 10.26 -4.20 -11.11
CA TRP A 313 11.03 -3.03 -10.64
C TRP A 313 12.48 -3.43 -10.36
N ILE A 314 12.65 -4.56 -9.68
CA ILE A 314 13.93 -5.21 -9.41
C ILE A 314 13.79 -6.67 -9.87
N LEU A 315 14.77 -7.17 -10.63
CA LEU A 315 14.84 -8.57 -11.04
C LEU A 315 16.27 -9.08 -10.90
N ASP A 316 16.43 -10.22 -10.24
CA ASP A 316 17.76 -10.80 -9.92
C ASP A 316 18.67 -9.81 -9.18
N GLY A 317 18.09 -9.00 -8.28
CA GLY A 317 18.81 -7.98 -7.53
C GLY A 317 19.19 -6.73 -8.32
N VAL A 318 18.81 -6.62 -9.60
CA VAL A 318 19.13 -5.49 -10.48
C VAL A 318 17.91 -4.61 -10.68
N LEU A 319 18.05 -3.29 -10.50
CA LEU A 319 17.01 -2.30 -10.81
C LEU A 319 16.70 -2.35 -12.33
N ARG A 320 15.47 -2.69 -12.69
CA ARG A 320 15.04 -2.85 -14.08
C ARG A 320 14.23 -1.68 -14.58
N GLU A 321 13.30 -1.19 -13.78
CA GLU A 321 12.40 -0.12 -14.18
C GLU A 321 12.18 0.87 -13.04
N LEU A 322 11.76 2.07 -13.42
CA LEU A 322 11.22 3.11 -12.54
C LEU A 322 9.85 3.51 -13.05
N VAL A 323 9.03 4.09 -12.19
CA VAL A 323 7.67 4.52 -12.52
C VAL A 323 7.72 5.62 -13.59
N ARG A 324 7.04 5.37 -14.71
CA ARG A 324 7.01 6.26 -15.88
C ARG A 324 5.61 6.31 -16.47
N ASN A 325 5.00 7.48 -16.47
CA ASN A 325 3.71 7.70 -17.11
C ASN A 325 3.85 7.77 -18.65
N ARG A 326 2.72 7.77 -19.37
CA ARG A 326 2.71 7.81 -20.83
C ARG A 326 3.33 9.12 -21.39
N GLY A 327 3.14 10.25 -20.72
CA GLY A 327 3.72 11.53 -21.12
C GLY A 327 5.24 11.51 -21.06
N GLN A 328 5.80 11.00 -19.98
CA GLN A 328 7.23 10.83 -19.82
C GLN A 328 7.79 9.79 -20.82
N ALA A 329 7.07 8.67 -20.99
CA ALA A 329 7.44 7.65 -21.97
C ALA A 329 7.55 8.23 -23.38
N ALA A 330 6.62 9.08 -23.79
CA ALA A 330 6.65 9.75 -25.08
C ALA A 330 7.87 10.70 -25.24
N ARG A 331 8.29 11.37 -24.15
CA ARG A 331 9.48 12.26 -24.19
C ARG A 331 10.80 11.49 -24.25
N THR A 332 10.88 10.37 -23.55
CA THR A 332 12.11 9.58 -23.44
C THR A 332 12.26 8.53 -24.53
N GLY A 333 11.18 8.18 -25.24
CA GLY A 333 11.15 7.08 -26.21
C GLY A 333 11.15 5.69 -25.57
N LEU A 334 10.96 5.61 -24.24
CA LEU A 334 10.85 4.37 -23.47
C LEU A 334 9.38 3.94 -23.31
N ALA A 335 9.13 2.70 -22.92
CA ALA A 335 7.80 2.24 -22.60
C ALA A 335 7.27 2.88 -21.30
N PRO A 336 5.97 3.11 -21.15
CA PRO A 336 5.38 3.46 -19.87
C PRO A 336 5.47 2.26 -18.91
N THR A 337 5.74 2.55 -17.64
CA THR A 337 5.81 1.58 -16.55
C THR A 337 4.92 2.06 -15.42
N ILE A 338 3.64 1.73 -15.53
CA ILE A 338 2.59 2.18 -14.59
C ILE A 338 2.42 1.10 -13.53
N PRO A 339 2.53 1.43 -12.23
CA PRO A 339 2.40 0.43 -11.18
C PRO A 339 0.96 -0.07 -11.05
N ALA A 340 0.82 -1.37 -10.77
CA ALA A 340 -0.41 -1.93 -10.23
C ALA A 340 -0.54 -1.57 -8.74
N ASP A 341 -1.76 -1.64 -8.20
CA ASP A 341 -2.05 -1.35 -6.77
C ASP A 341 -1.73 -2.57 -5.88
N ASN A 342 -0.57 -3.18 -6.13
CA ASN A 342 0.03 -4.22 -5.29
C ASN A 342 1.56 -4.15 -5.37
N LEU A 343 2.23 -4.77 -4.41
CA LEU A 343 3.68 -4.85 -4.40
C LEU A 343 4.12 -6.22 -3.86
N ILE A 344 4.92 -6.92 -4.64
CA ILE A 344 5.35 -8.28 -4.35
C ILE A 344 6.88 -8.34 -4.35
N MET A 345 7.47 -8.85 -3.28
CA MET A 345 8.91 -9.18 -3.21
C MET A 345 9.09 -10.68 -3.03
N ASP A 346 10.03 -11.25 -3.76
CA ASP A 346 10.45 -12.64 -3.65
C ASP A 346 11.97 -12.72 -3.82
N GLY A 347 12.60 -13.65 -3.14
CA GLY A 347 14.04 -13.91 -3.24
C GLY A 347 14.37 -15.39 -3.44
N GLY A 348 13.33 -16.21 -3.72
CA GLY A 348 13.48 -17.67 -3.90
C GLY A 348 13.82 -18.43 -2.62
N GLY A 349 13.80 -17.77 -1.44
CA GLY A 349 14.00 -18.40 -0.15
C GLY A 349 12.77 -19.20 0.28
N ALA A 350 12.98 -20.25 1.07
CA ALA A 350 11.93 -21.12 1.59
C ALA A 350 11.83 -21.09 3.13
N ALA A 351 12.77 -20.45 3.82
CA ALA A 351 12.79 -20.38 5.27
C ALA A 351 11.62 -19.54 5.79
N THR A 352 10.93 -20.06 6.78
CA THR A 352 9.94 -19.31 7.56
C THR A 352 10.64 -18.37 8.55
N LEU A 353 9.92 -17.33 9.02
CA LEU A 353 10.45 -16.45 10.07
C LEU A 353 10.89 -17.24 11.32
N ALA A 354 10.16 -18.28 11.71
CA ALA A 354 10.51 -19.13 12.86
C ALA A 354 11.83 -19.88 12.65
N GLU A 355 12.07 -20.42 11.45
CA GLU A 355 13.34 -21.08 11.10
C GLU A 355 14.49 -20.07 11.06
N MET A 356 14.26 -18.85 10.55
CA MET A 356 15.26 -17.79 10.58
C MET A 356 15.61 -17.38 12.02
N ILE A 357 14.62 -17.27 12.92
CA ILE A 357 14.86 -17.02 14.35
C ILE A 357 15.71 -18.17 14.95
N ALA A 358 15.33 -19.43 14.70
CA ALA A 358 16.05 -20.60 15.22
C ALA A 358 17.50 -20.68 14.72
N ALA A 359 17.81 -20.14 13.55
CA ALA A 359 19.16 -20.07 12.97
C ALA A 359 19.97 -18.85 13.42
N THR A 360 19.42 -17.94 14.23
CA THR A 360 20.08 -16.72 14.68
C THR A 360 20.81 -16.96 16.01
N ASP A 361 22.13 -16.76 16.04
CA ASP A 361 22.90 -16.87 17.28
C ASP A 361 22.58 -15.68 18.22
N ARG A 362 22.70 -14.46 17.71
CA ARG A 362 22.30 -13.25 18.43
C ARG A 362 21.87 -12.16 17.48
N GLY A 363 20.66 -11.63 17.68
CA GLY A 363 20.09 -10.61 16.83
C GLY A 363 18.82 -10.02 17.42
N LEU A 364 18.15 -9.18 16.65
CA LEU A 364 16.85 -8.60 17.00
C LEU A 364 15.78 -9.10 16.04
N LEU A 365 14.59 -9.37 16.56
CA LEU A 365 13.36 -9.44 15.78
C LEU A 365 12.65 -8.09 15.91
N LEU A 366 12.50 -7.37 14.78
CA LEU A 366 11.84 -6.08 14.73
C LEU A 366 10.49 -6.22 14.02
N THR A 367 9.41 -6.38 14.79
CA THR A 367 8.11 -6.78 14.23
C THR A 367 7.36 -5.67 13.52
N THR A 368 7.51 -4.41 13.96
CA THR A 368 6.80 -3.28 13.38
C THR A 368 7.67 -2.03 13.32
N LEU A 369 7.50 -1.29 12.22
CA LEU A 369 8.04 0.03 12.01
C LEU A 369 6.89 1.05 12.14
N TRP A 370 7.18 2.22 12.65
CA TRP A 370 6.18 3.25 12.88
C TRP A 370 6.74 4.65 12.67
N TYR A 371 5.87 5.57 12.25
CA TYR A 371 6.20 6.98 12.06
C TYR A 371 7.40 7.18 11.12
N ILE A 372 7.36 6.48 9.99
CA ILE A 372 8.41 6.53 8.97
C ILE A 372 8.38 7.89 8.25
N ARG A 373 9.53 8.56 8.17
CA ARG A 373 9.67 9.84 7.48
C ARG A 373 10.98 9.87 6.71
N GLU A 374 10.96 10.49 5.56
CA GLU A 374 12.16 10.74 4.78
C GLU A 374 12.97 11.89 5.38
N VAL A 375 14.28 11.69 5.47
CA VAL A 375 15.25 12.66 6.00
C VAL A 375 16.14 13.17 4.89
N ASP A 376 16.48 12.32 3.94
CA ASP A 376 17.36 12.63 2.81
C ASP A 376 16.84 11.93 1.55
N PRO A 377 16.22 12.67 0.61
CA PRO A 377 15.67 12.09 -0.61
C PRO A 377 16.74 11.61 -1.59
N GLU A 378 17.95 12.17 -1.58
CA GLU A 378 19.03 11.77 -2.50
C GLU A 378 19.55 10.38 -2.16
N ARG A 379 19.43 9.95 -0.91
CA ARG A 379 19.82 8.62 -0.42
C ARG A 379 18.63 7.75 -0.08
N LEU A 380 17.44 8.30 -0.11
CA LEU A 380 16.24 7.70 0.47
C LEU A 380 16.49 7.26 1.91
N LEU A 381 17.11 8.13 2.73
CA LEU A 381 17.32 7.86 4.13
C LEU A 381 16.01 8.08 4.89
N LEU A 382 15.49 7.01 5.46
CA LEU A 382 14.29 7.02 6.28
C LEU A 382 14.65 7.01 7.76
N THR A 383 13.92 7.77 8.55
CA THR A 383 13.89 7.65 10.01
C THR A 383 12.51 7.18 10.45
N GLY A 384 12.42 6.47 11.55
CA GLY A 384 11.17 6.05 12.14
C GLY A 384 11.38 5.53 13.56
N LEU A 385 10.32 4.98 14.13
CA LEU A 385 10.32 4.40 15.46
C LEU A 385 10.09 2.90 15.37
N THR A 386 10.71 2.12 16.24
CA THR A 386 10.26 0.77 16.53
C THR A 386 9.10 0.83 17.51
N ARG A 387 8.15 -0.07 17.39
CA ARG A 387 6.95 -0.11 18.24
C ARG A 387 6.39 -1.54 18.31
N ASP A 388 5.61 -1.81 19.34
CA ASP A 388 4.84 -3.06 19.50
C ASP A 388 5.65 -4.36 19.31
N GLY A 389 6.97 -4.31 19.56
CA GLY A 389 7.82 -5.50 19.59
C GLY A 389 9.18 -5.37 18.90
N VAL A 390 10.18 -5.07 19.71
CA VAL A 390 11.58 -5.40 19.41
C VAL A 390 11.97 -6.48 20.39
N TYR A 391 12.42 -7.64 19.88
CA TYR A 391 12.76 -8.78 20.72
C TYR A 391 14.20 -9.20 20.49
N LEU A 392 14.89 -9.56 21.58
CA LEU A 392 16.23 -10.10 21.54
C LEU A 392 16.18 -11.60 21.24
N ILE A 393 16.96 -12.01 20.26
CA ILE A 393 17.21 -13.41 19.92
C ILE A 393 18.58 -13.76 20.47
N GLU A 394 18.68 -14.88 21.23
CA GLU A 394 19.94 -15.50 21.63
C GLU A 394 19.84 -17.02 21.45
N SER A 395 20.82 -17.59 20.79
CA SER A 395 20.91 -19.04 20.52
C SER A 395 19.62 -19.65 19.94
N GLY A 396 19.03 -18.93 18.97
CA GLY A 396 17.81 -19.37 18.27
C GLY A 396 16.51 -19.21 19.05
N GLN A 397 16.51 -18.48 20.18
CA GLN A 397 15.34 -18.29 21.03
C GLN A 397 15.10 -16.81 21.30
N ILE A 398 13.82 -16.39 21.37
CA ILE A 398 13.46 -15.06 21.87
C ILE A 398 13.61 -15.08 23.39
N VAL A 399 14.50 -14.23 23.91
CA VAL A 399 14.81 -14.18 25.34
C VAL A 399 14.17 -13.01 26.07
N GLY A 400 13.64 -12.02 25.35
CA GLY A 400 12.92 -10.90 25.96
C GLY A 400 12.65 -9.75 25.00
N ALA A 401 11.86 -8.78 25.44
CA ALA A 401 11.66 -7.53 24.72
C ALA A 401 12.80 -6.55 24.99
N VAL A 402 13.14 -5.77 23.97
CA VAL A 402 14.14 -4.71 24.01
C VAL A 402 13.42 -3.35 24.06
N ASN A 403 14.10 -2.34 24.58
CA ASN A 403 13.61 -0.97 24.52
C ASN A 403 13.37 -0.51 23.09
N ASN A 404 12.47 0.43 22.88
CA ASN A 404 12.21 1.02 21.58
C ASN A 404 13.36 1.91 21.11
N PHE A 405 13.54 1.98 19.80
CA PHE A 405 14.54 2.79 19.14
C PHE A 405 13.92 3.74 18.12
N ARG A 406 14.66 4.78 17.79
CA ARG A 406 14.60 5.41 16.49
C ARG A 406 15.54 4.66 15.56
N PHE A 407 15.11 4.34 14.37
CA PHE A 407 15.98 3.80 13.33
C PHE A 407 16.28 4.84 12.25
N ASN A 408 17.38 4.65 11.54
CA ASN A 408 17.74 5.42 10.36
C ASN A 408 18.28 4.44 9.31
N GLU A 409 17.49 4.17 8.27
CA GLU A 409 17.84 3.23 7.21
C GLU A 409 17.42 3.73 5.83
N SER A 410 18.23 3.43 4.83
CA SER A 410 17.84 3.56 3.43
C SER A 410 17.38 2.19 2.91
N PRO A 411 16.13 2.04 2.43
CA PRO A 411 15.67 0.78 1.85
C PRO A 411 16.56 0.30 0.69
N ILE A 412 17.09 1.21 -0.11
CA ILE A 412 17.97 0.88 -1.24
C ILE A 412 19.32 0.32 -0.72
N GLU A 413 19.93 1.00 0.25
CA GLU A 413 21.19 0.53 0.85
C GLU A 413 20.99 -0.77 1.64
N LEU A 414 19.81 -0.95 2.24
CA LEU A 414 19.44 -2.15 2.97
C LEU A 414 19.41 -3.37 2.05
N LEU A 415 18.85 -3.27 0.84
CA LEU A 415 18.84 -4.35 -0.14
C LEU A 415 20.25 -4.88 -0.47
N GLY A 416 21.25 -4.00 -0.51
CA GLY A 416 22.65 -4.37 -0.76
C GLY A 416 23.33 -5.09 0.42
N ARG A 417 22.71 -5.09 1.60
CA ARG A 417 23.26 -5.70 2.84
C ARG A 417 22.51 -6.96 3.27
N LEU A 418 21.49 -7.37 2.52
CA LEU A 418 20.74 -8.57 2.84
C LEU A 418 21.62 -9.80 2.83
N THR A 419 21.52 -10.63 3.86
CA THR A 419 22.23 -11.93 3.97
C THR A 419 21.31 -13.12 3.83
N GLU A 420 20.01 -12.95 4.04
CA GLU A 420 19.00 -13.99 3.92
C GLU A 420 17.65 -13.38 3.54
N VAL A 421 16.91 -14.09 2.69
CA VAL A 421 15.53 -13.82 2.32
C VAL A 421 14.71 -15.08 2.52
N GLY A 422 13.65 -15.02 3.29
CA GLY A 422 12.75 -16.14 3.59
C GLY A 422 11.71 -16.38 2.49
N ALA A 423 10.74 -17.22 2.82
CA ALA A 423 9.58 -17.43 1.98
C ALA A 423 8.70 -16.15 1.91
N SER A 424 8.22 -15.84 0.71
CA SER A 424 7.28 -14.72 0.54
C SER A 424 5.87 -15.14 0.95
N GLU A 425 5.19 -14.27 1.70
CA GLU A 425 3.81 -14.49 2.15
C GLU A 425 2.98 -13.20 2.04
N LYS A 426 1.66 -13.34 1.88
CA LYS A 426 0.75 -12.20 1.95
C LYS A 426 0.87 -11.52 3.31
N THR A 427 0.93 -10.21 3.32
CA THR A 427 1.13 -9.46 4.56
C THR A 427 0.41 -8.13 4.54
N LEU A 428 0.10 -7.61 5.72
CA LEU A 428 -0.33 -6.25 5.94
C LEU A 428 0.83 -5.46 6.53
N CYS A 429 1.21 -4.37 5.87
CA CYS A 429 2.15 -3.40 6.45
C CYS A 429 1.51 -2.68 7.64
N ARG A 430 2.31 -2.13 8.54
CA ARG A 430 1.77 -1.43 9.72
C ARG A 430 1.57 0.05 9.49
N GLU A 431 2.55 0.72 8.89
CA GLU A 431 2.56 2.19 8.72
C GLU A 431 1.67 2.64 7.56
N TRP A 432 1.61 1.85 6.46
CA TRP A 432 0.96 2.28 5.22
C TRP A 432 -0.31 1.52 4.89
N ASN A 433 -0.88 0.78 5.84
CA ASN A 433 -2.05 -0.10 5.60
C ASN A 433 -3.32 0.63 5.13
N ASP A 434 -3.43 1.93 5.41
CA ASP A 434 -4.52 2.78 4.91
C ASP A 434 -4.40 3.07 3.40
N TYR A 435 -3.21 2.89 2.83
CA TYR A 435 -2.90 3.23 1.44
C TYR A 435 -2.63 2.00 0.58
N VAL A 436 -1.88 1.02 1.12
CA VAL A 436 -1.50 -0.20 0.41
C VAL A 436 -1.76 -1.41 1.29
N ASN A 437 -2.67 -2.27 0.88
CA ASN A 437 -3.05 -3.48 1.60
C ASN A 437 -2.95 -4.75 0.75
N ARG A 438 -2.29 -4.66 -0.41
CA ARG A 438 -2.05 -5.79 -1.32
C ARG A 438 -0.56 -5.99 -1.47
N THR A 439 0.03 -6.63 -0.47
CA THR A 439 1.46 -6.93 -0.45
C THR A 439 1.73 -8.39 -0.17
N ALA A 440 2.81 -8.92 -0.79
CA ALA A 440 3.43 -10.17 -0.41
C ALA A 440 4.94 -9.94 -0.29
N MET A 441 5.48 -10.25 0.88
CA MET A 441 6.88 -9.99 1.19
C MET A 441 7.49 -11.18 1.92
N PRO A 442 8.81 -11.42 1.80
CA PRO A 442 9.53 -12.36 2.64
C PRO A 442 9.93 -11.72 3.97
N ALA A 443 10.22 -12.54 4.97
CA ALA A 443 11.08 -12.09 6.04
C ALA A 443 12.52 -11.91 5.52
N ILE A 444 13.27 -10.95 6.07
CA ILE A 444 14.67 -10.70 5.67
C ILE A 444 15.60 -10.59 6.88
N ARG A 445 16.88 -10.92 6.65
CA ARG A 445 17.97 -10.73 7.62
C ARG A 445 18.90 -9.61 7.15
N VAL A 446 19.11 -8.63 8.02
CA VAL A 446 20.03 -7.51 7.82
C VAL A 446 21.10 -7.58 8.92
N PRO A 447 22.39 -7.67 8.61
CA PRO A 447 23.44 -7.90 9.62
C PRO A 447 23.68 -6.70 10.54
N ASP A 448 23.28 -5.50 10.12
CA ASP A 448 23.69 -4.24 10.76
C ASP A 448 22.61 -3.16 10.67
N PHE A 449 21.35 -3.49 10.95
CA PHE A 449 20.24 -2.53 10.98
C PHE A 449 20.51 -1.42 12.02
N ASN A 450 20.32 -0.17 11.63
CA ASN A 450 20.76 0.99 12.41
C ASN A 450 19.70 1.47 13.41
N MET A 451 19.84 1.08 14.66
CA MET A 451 19.09 1.59 15.81
C MET A 451 19.78 2.87 16.32
N SER A 452 19.45 4.03 15.75
CA SER A 452 20.21 5.28 15.88
C SER A 452 20.17 5.92 17.27
N THR A 453 19.03 5.85 17.96
CA THR A 453 18.84 6.35 19.33
C THR A 453 17.79 5.54 20.07
N VAL A 454 17.87 5.50 21.41
CA VAL A 454 16.78 4.95 22.23
C VAL A 454 15.58 5.90 22.17
N SER A 455 14.38 5.32 21.94
CA SER A 455 13.12 6.06 21.97
C SER A 455 12.45 5.89 23.34
N GLN A 456 11.92 6.99 23.88
CA GLN A 456 11.10 6.95 25.10
C GLN A 456 9.61 6.73 24.79
N ALA A 457 9.23 6.57 23.52
CA ALA A 457 7.86 6.23 23.14
C ALA A 457 7.54 4.80 23.58
N SER A 458 6.54 4.65 24.42
CA SER A 458 5.99 3.38 24.91
C SER A 458 4.75 2.98 24.08
#